data_236092c77a6f4a68ef554c5885e30448
#
_entry.id   236092c77a6f4a68ef554c5885e30448
#
_cell.length_a   1.000
_cell.length_b   1.000
_cell.length_c   1.000
_cell.angle_alpha   90.00
_cell.angle_beta   90.00
_cell.angle_gamma   90.00
#
_symmetry.space_group_name_H-M   'P 1'
#
loop_
_entity.id
_entity.type
_entity.pdbx_description
1 polymer ?
#
loop_
_entity_poly.entity_id
_entity_poly.type
_entity_poly.pdbx_seq_one_letter_code
_entity_poly.pdbx_strand_id
1 'polypeptide(L)'
;MRKVLLYNGGMKVAGKSGVGRAMEHQARALESAGIPYTFDPKEDYEVVHLNTVFPDSLWMSLKARMEGKRVVYYGHSTMEDFRNSFIGSNMAAGLFRRWIRRCYRSGDVVITPTPYSARLLQTYGINREIVPLSNGIDLAAYKKSEEGAERFRKAYCFTSTQKVVLGVGHYIERKGILDFVEMARKYPQYEFIWFGSTPSVLIPSRIRKAVRTQLPNLQFPGFISKEELMDAYSGSDLFFFPTWEETEGIVMLEAMAMQTPVLVRDIPVYEGWLEHGSTVYKGKRREDFEQLLPAILEKQLPDLTQEAYQLVRENSITKIGTALAEIYDSLFEEGTYENINYNRLV
;
A
#
# COMPACT_ATOMS: atom_id res chain seq x y z
N MET A 1 -12.92 20.97 -17.08
CA MET A 1 -12.30 19.78 -16.42
C MET A 1 -12.87 18.52 -17.03
N ARG A 2 -12.04 17.56 -17.29
CA ARG A 2 -12.40 16.30 -17.97
C ARG A 2 -12.96 15.30 -16.97
N LYS A 3 -14.03 14.58 -17.35
CA LYS A 3 -14.62 13.56 -16.48
C LYS A 3 -13.83 12.26 -16.54
N VAL A 4 -13.54 11.69 -15.38
CA VAL A 4 -12.75 10.47 -15.23
C VAL A 4 -13.64 9.28 -14.86
N LEU A 5 -13.53 8.18 -15.57
CA LEU A 5 -14.06 6.90 -15.12
C LEU A 5 -13.02 6.22 -14.23
N LEU A 6 -13.27 6.18 -12.91
CA LEU A 6 -12.53 5.28 -12.00
C LEU A 6 -13.11 3.87 -12.17
N TYR A 7 -12.49 3.08 -13.03
CA TYR A 7 -13.01 1.76 -13.36
C TYR A 7 -12.80 0.76 -12.22
N ASN A 8 -13.89 0.26 -11.69
CA ASN A 8 -13.93 -0.65 -10.53
C ASN A 8 -13.98 -2.14 -10.91
N GLY A 9 -13.62 -2.49 -12.13
CA GLY A 9 -13.55 -3.89 -12.59
C GLY A 9 -12.62 -4.72 -11.70
N GLY A 10 -13.03 -5.96 -11.43
CA GLY A 10 -12.29 -6.85 -10.54
C GLY A 10 -12.35 -6.51 -9.04
N MET A 11 -12.99 -5.40 -8.61
CA MET A 11 -13.07 -4.99 -7.20
C MET A 11 -13.83 -5.97 -6.31
N LYS A 12 -14.70 -6.82 -6.86
CA LYS A 12 -15.29 -7.95 -6.10
C LYS A 12 -14.22 -8.88 -5.51
N VAL A 13 -13.06 -8.97 -6.16
CA VAL A 13 -11.92 -9.78 -5.72
C VAL A 13 -10.87 -8.93 -4.98
N ALA A 14 -10.56 -7.73 -5.48
CA ALA A 14 -9.48 -6.88 -5.00
C ALA A 14 -9.92 -5.84 -3.96
N GLY A 15 -11.21 -5.63 -3.72
CA GLY A 15 -11.72 -4.54 -2.88
C GLY A 15 -11.28 -4.57 -1.41
N LYS A 16 -10.98 -5.77 -0.87
CA LYS A 16 -10.40 -5.95 0.49
C LYS A 16 -8.87 -5.96 0.50
N SER A 17 -8.22 -5.37 -0.49
CA SER A 17 -6.76 -5.29 -0.61
C SER A 17 -6.28 -3.83 -0.62
N GLY A 18 -4.96 -3.64 -0.68
CA GLY A 18 -4.35 -2.32 -0.86
C GLY A 18 -4.86 -1.57 -2.12
N VAL A 19 -5.23 -2.30 -3.18
CA VAL A 19 -5.79 -1.69 -4.40
C VAL A 19 -7.17 -1.06 -4.14
N GLY A 20 -8.02 -1.73 -3.34
CA GLY A 20 -9.30 -1.14 -2.93
C GLY A 20 -9.11 0.16 -2.15
N ARG A 21 -8.15 0.16 -1.22
CA ARG A 21 -7.78 1.36 -0.45
C ARG A 21 -7.22 2.48 -1.34
N ALA A 22 -6.33 2.13 -2.27
CA ALA A 22 -5.79 3.08 -3.24
C ALA A 22 -6.89 3.75 -4.06
N MET A 23 -7.89 3.00 -4.48
CA MET A 23 -9.01 3.53 -5.26
C MET A 23 -9.90 4.49 -4.43
N GLU A 24 -10.10 4.23 -3.13
CA GLU A 24 -10.75 5.18 -2.22
C GLU A 24 -9.96 6.49 -2.09
N HIS A 25 -8.63 6.39 -1.96
CA HIS A 25 -7.76 7.57 -1.90
C HIS A 25 -7.78 8.36 -3.22
N GLN A 26 -7.78 7.68 -4.36
CA GLN A 26 -7.90 8.33 -5.67
C GLN A 26 -9.22 9.08 -5.81
N ALA A 27 -10.35 8.49 -5.44
CA ALA A 27 -11.65 9.16 -5.49
C ALA A 27 -11.62 10.46 -4.68
N ARG A 28 -11.10 10.42 -3.45
CA ARG A 28 -10.94 11.61 -2.59
C ARG A 28 -9.94 12.61 -3.15
N ALA A 29 -8.87 12.15 -3.79
CA ALA A 29 -7.91 13.01 -4.46
C ALA A 29 -8.57 13.78 -5.62
N LEU A 30 -9.37 13.11 -6.44
CA LEU A 30 -10.13 13.74 -7.51
C LEU A 30 -11.15 14.75 -6.96
N GLU A 31 -11.88 14.41 -5.90
CA GLU A 31 -12.79 15.33 -5.20
C GLU A 31 -12.06 16.59 -4.71
N SER A 32 -10.89 16.42 -4.08
CA SER A 32 -10.11 17.54 -3.55
C SER A 32 -9.57 18.47 -4.64
N ALA A 33 -9.32 17.93 -5.84
CA ALA A 33 -8.88 18.68 -7.02
C ALA A 33 -10.05 19.22 -7.86
N GLY A 34 -11.31 18.93 -7.48
CA GLY A 34 -12.50 19.33 -8.22
C GLY A 34 -12.65 18.61 -9.56
N ILE A 35 -12.01 17.45 -9.75
CA ILE A 35 -12.09 16.67 -10.99
C ILE A 35 -13.36 15.82 -10.95
N PRO A 36 -14.29 15.99 -11.90
CA PRO A 36 -15.48 15.16 -11.95
C PRO A 36 -15.12 13.71 -12.29
N TYR A 37 -15.72 12.76 -11.60
CA TYR A 37 -15.50 11.34 -11.86
C TYR A 37 -16.78 10.52 -11.73
N THR A 38 -16.74 9.30 -12.24
CA THR A 38 -17.81 8.29 -12.10
C THR A 38 -17.22 6.90 -11.94
N PHE A 39 -18.00 6.00 -11.36
CA PHE A 39 -17.71 4.56 -11.35
C PHE A 39 -18.56 3.78 -12.39
N ASP A 40 -19.54 4.43 -13.04
CA ASP A 40 -20.41 3.80 -14.01
C ASP A 40 -19.82 3.92 -15.43
N PRO A 41 -19.40 2.80 -16.05
CA PRO A 41 -18.84 2.83 -17.41
C PRO A 41 -19.87 3.13 -18.51
N LYS A 42 -21.14 3.34 -18.15
CA LYS A 42 -22.19 3.76 -19.10
C LYS A 42 -22.32 5.29 -19.18
N GLU A 43 -21.84 6.00 -18.19
CA GLU A 43 -21.78 7.45 -18.22
C GLU A 43 -20.72 7.94 -19.20
N ASP A 44 -20.83 9.19 -19.65
CA ASP A 44 -19.80 9.78 -20.50
C ASP A 44 -18.57 10.13 -19.67
N TYR A 45 -17.37 9.88 -20.23
CA TYR A 45 -16.07 10.19 -19.65
C TYR A 45 -15.05 10.41 -20.77
N GLU A 46 -13.97 11.09 -20.47
CA GLU A 46 -12.87 11.36 -21.41
C GLU A 46 -11.61 10.56 -21.07
N VAL A 47 -11.43 10.22 -19.80
CA VAL A 47 -10.29 9.43 -19.27
C VAL A 47 -10.83 8.21 -18.54
N VAL A 48 -10.28 7.02 -18.81
CA VAL A 48 -10.49 5.85 -17.96
C VAL A 48 -9.24 5.59 -17.12
N HIS A 49 -9.42 5.51 -15.81
CA HIS A 49 -8.38 5.20 -14.84
C HIS A 49 -8.57 3.79 -14.32
N LEU A 50 -7.59 2.91 -14.61
CA LEU A 50 -7.63 1.47 -14.34
C LEU A 50 -6.68 1.11 -13.20
N ASN A 51 -7.19 0.44 -12.18
CA ASN A 51 -6.44 0.07 -10.97
C ASN A 51 -6.08 -1.42 -10.90
N THR A 52 -6.63 -2.23 -11.79
CA THR A 52 -6.41 -3.69 -11.80
C THR A 52 -5.91 -4.18 -13.15
N VAL A 53 -5.29 -5.36 -13.13
CA VAL A 53 -4.80 -6.05 -14.33
C VAL A 53 -5.65 -7.28 -14.68
N PHE A 54 -6.92 -7.31 -14.27
CA PHE A 54 -7.84 -8.38 -14.65
C PHE A 54 -8.21 -8.30 -16.12
N PRO A 55 -8.74 -9.38 -16.72
CA PRO A 55 -9.12 -9.41 -18.14
C PRO A 55 -10.15 -8.33 -18.53
N ASP A 56 -11.09 -8.01 -17.64
CA ASP A 56 -12.07 -6.94 -17.82
C ASP A 56 -11.44 -5.55 -17.88
N SER A 57 -10.38 -5.30 -17.10
CA SER A 57 -9.62 -4.04 -17.14
C SER A 57 -8.89 -3.88 -18.47
N LEU A 58 -8.27 -4.95 -19.01
CA LEU A 58 -7.68 -4.92 -20.34
C LEU A 58 -8.73 -4.69 -21.42
N TRP A 59 -9.88 -5.35 -21.32
CA TRP A 59 -10.98 -5.14 -22.26
C TRP A 59 -11.48 -3.69 -22.22
N MET A 60 -11.66 -3.10 -21.02
CA MET A 60 -12.07 -1.70 -20.85
C MET A 60 -11.04 -0.74 -21.45
N SER A 61 -9.74 -1.00 -21.24
CA SER A 61 -8.68 -0.22 -21.87
C SER A 61 -8.79 -0.21 -23.40
N LEU A 62 -8.95 -1.38 -24.00
CA LEU A 62 -9.06 -1.49 -25.46
C LEU A 62 -10.34 -0.84 -25.99
N LYS A 63 -11.47 -1.01 -25.30
CA LYS A 63 -12.74 -0.35 -25.64
C LYS A 63 -12.60 1.17 -25.60
N ALA A 64 -12.09 1.73 -24.51
CA ALA A 64 -11.90 3.17 -24.34
C ALA A 64 -11.03 3.77 -25.46
N ARG A 65 -9.95 3.08 -25.84
CA ARG A 65 -9.09 3.52 -26.96
C ARG A 65 -9.83 3.51 -28.32
N MET A 66 -10.64 2.48 -28.57
CA MET A 66 -11.46 2.45 -29.81
C MET A 66 -12.50 3.59 -29.86
N GLU A 67 -12.95 4.05 -28.69
CA GLU A 67 -13.87 5.18 -28.54
C GLU A 67 -13.13 6.55 -28.50
N GLY A 68 -11.82 6.58 -28.74
CA GLY A 68 -11.01 7.80 -28.72
C GLY A 68 -10.77 8.41 -27.31
N LYS A 69 -11.09 7.66 -26.26
CA LYS A 69 -10.86 8.06 -24.86
C LYS A 69 -9.40 7.81 -24.45
N ARG A 70 -8.91 8.53 -23.44
CA ARG A 70 -7.56 8.34 -22.87
C ARG A 70 -7.58 7.27 -21.78
N VAL A 71 -6.48 6.56 -21.64
CA VAL A 71 -6.35 5.42 -20.72
C VAL A 71 -5.16 5.60 -19.80
N VAL A 72 -5.41 5.68 -18.50
CA VAL A 72 -4.42 5.67 -17.42
C VAL A 72 -4.46 4.33 -16.72
N TYR A 73 -3.32 3.66 -16.61
CA TYR A 73 -3.16 2.50 -15.75
C TYR A 73 -2.43 2.88 -14.47
N TYR A 74 -3.01 2.56 -13.32
CA TYR A 74 -2.28 2.61 -12.06
C TYR A 74 -1.63 1.24 -11.79
N GLY A 75 -0.32 1.18 -11.85
CA GLY A 75 0.49 -0.03 -11.79
C GLY A 75 0.75 -0.51 -10.36
N HIS A 76 -0.29 -1.01 -9.69
CA HIS A 76 -0.20 -1.61 -8.36
C HIS A 76 0.47 -2.99 -8.35
N SER A 77 0.57 -3.65 -9.49
CA SER A 77 1.05 -5.03 -9.58
C SER A 77 2.38 -5.12 -10.30
N THR A 78 3.32 -5.84 -9.70
CA THR A 78 4.60 -6.24 -10.30
C THR A 78 4.75 -7.75 -10.24
N MET A 79 5.68 -8.32 -11.01
CA MET A 79 6.00 -9.73 -10.92
C MET A 79 6.61 -10.07 -9.55
N GLU A 80 7.39 -9.15 -9.02
CA GLU A 80 8.11 -9.27 -7.74
C GLU A 80 7.10 -9.30 -6.59
N ASP A 81 6.12 -8.40 -6.59
CA ASP A 81 5.02 -8.38 -5.63
C ASP A 81 4.13 -9.64 -5.70
N PHE A 82 3.99 -10.21 -6.90
CA PHE A 82 3.21 -11.45 -7.10
C PHE A 82 3.94 -12.69 -6.56
N ARG A 83 5.28 -12.71 -6.58
CA ARG A 83 6.07 -13.81 -6.02
C ARG A 83 5.83 -13.96 -4.52
N ASN A 84 5.92 -15.20 -4.03
CA ASN A 84 5.75 -15.54 -2.61
C ASN A 84 4.42 -15.07 -1.99
N SER A 85 3.42 -14.75 -2.84
CA SER A 85 2.09 -14.33 -2.38
C SER A 85 1.16 -15.52 -2.21
N PHE A 86 1.12 -16.44 -3.19
CA PHE A 86 0.16 -17.55 -3.21
C PHE A 86 0.83 -18.86 -3.65
N ILE A 87 0.16 -19.97 -3.41
CA ILE A 87 0.59 -21.27 -3.93
C ILE A 87 0.69 -21.21 -5.45
N GLY A 88 1.85 -21.57 -5.99
CA GLY A 88 2.11 -21.56 -7.44
C GLY A 88 2.50 -20.21 -8.04
N SER A 89 2.46 -19.11 -7.26
CA SER A 89 2.79 -17.77 -7.76
C SER A 89 4.20 -17.68 -8.34
N ASN A 90 5.18 -18.36 -7.75
CA ASN A 90 6.56 -18.37 -8.27
C ASN A 90 6.68 -19.04 -9.65
N MET A 91 5.91 -20.10 -9.91
CA MET A 91 5.89 -20.74 -11.22
C MET A 91 5.17 -19.89 -12.28
N ALA A 92 4.11 -19.20 -11.86
CA ALA A 92 3.30 -18.35 -12.74
C ALA A 92 3.91 -16.95 -12.95
N ALA A 93 4.94 -16.55 -12.19
CA ALA A 93 5.45 -15.19 -12.17
C ALA A 93 5.89 -14.67 -13.56
N GLY A 94 6.54 -15.51 -14.38
CA GLY A 94 6.96 -15.13 -15.73
C GLY A 94 5.78 -14.91 -16.68
N LEU A 95 4.71 -15.71 -16.56
CA LEU A 95 3.48 -15.52 -17.32
C LEU A 95 2.74 -14.26 -16.83
N PHE A 96 2.69 -14.05 -15.53
CA PHE A 96 2.10 -12.86 -14.93
C PHE A 96 2.83 -11.58 -15.40
N ARG A 97 4.18 -11.56 -15.45
CA ARG A 97 4.96 -10.45 -16.02
C ARG A 97 4.56 -10.14 -17.46
N ARG A 98 4.38 -11.18 -18.32
CA ARG A 98 3.94 -10.99 -19.73
C ARG A 98 2.52 -10.42 -19.78
N TRP A 99 1.65 -10.87 -18.89
CA TRP A 99 0.27 -10.41 -18.80
C TRP A 99 0.19 -8.93 -18.37
N ILE A 100 0.81 -8.54 -17.26
CA ILE A 100 0.79 -7.15 -16.79
C ILE A 100 1.46 -6.21 -17.77
N ARG A 101 2.55 -6.64 -18.44
CA ARG A 101 3.15 -5.89 -19.55
C ARG A 101 2.11 -5.60 -20.65
N ARG A 102 1.28 -6.57 -21.02
CA ARG A 102 0.22 -6.38 -22.02
C ARG A 102 -0.82 -5.37 -21.54
N CYS A 103 -1.26 -5.47 -20.29
CA CYS A 103 -2.19 -4.54 -19.68
C CYS A 103 -1.63 -3.11 -19.69
N TYR A 104 -0.46 -2.90 -19.13
CA TYR A 104 0.13 -1.57 -19.01
C TYR A 104 0.47 -0.93 -20.36
N ARG A 105 0.87 -1.71 -21.35
CA ARG A 105 1.09 -1.21 -22.72
C ARG A 105 -0.18 -0.76 -23.42
N SER A 106 -1.34 -1.16 -22.97
CA SER A 106 -2.61 -0.70 -23.54
C SER A 106 -3.05 0.68 -23.03
N GLY A 107 -2.43 1.18 -21.95
CA GLY A 107 -2.61 2.55 -21.47
C GLY A 107 -1.87 3.60 -22.34
N ASP A 108 -2.22 4.87 -22.19
CA ASP A 108 -1.46 6.00 -22.73
C ASP A 108 -0.32 6.36 -21.78
N VAL A 109 -0.58 6.34 -20.47
CA VAL A 109 0.40 6.52 -19.38
C VAL A 109 0.21 5.42 -18.33
N VAL A 110 1.28 5.08 -17.63
CA VAL A 110 1.25 4.20 -16.46
C VAL A 110 1.69 4.99 -15.24
N ILE A 111 0.86 5.08 -14.23
CA ILE A 111 1.22 5.60 -12.91
C ILE A 111 1.63 4.42 -12.05
N THR A 112 2.58 4.59 -11.14
CA THR A 112 2.96 3.57 -10.15
C THR A 112 3.44 4.22 -8.86
N PRO A 113 3.26 3.59 -7.67
CA PRO A 113 3.35 4.32 -6.41
C PRO A 113 4.72 4.91 -6.07
N THR A 114 5.82 4.33 -6.56
CA THR A 114 7.18 4.73 -6.15
C THR A 114 8.15 4.79 -7.33
N PRO A 115 9.25 5.56 -7.22
CA PRO A 115 10.34 5.51 -8.20
C PRO A 115 10.94 4.11 -8.38
N TYR A 116 10.99 3.30 -7.31
CA TYR A 116 11.40 1.90 -7.40
C TYR A 116 10.50 1.09 -8.32
N SER A 117 9.19 1.13 -8.09
CA SER A 117 8.23 0.40 -8.93
C SER A 117 8.23 0.92 -10.37
N ALA A 118 8.48 2.23 -10.61
CA ALA A 118 8.64 2.78 -11.95
C ALA A 118 9.86 2.19 -12.66
N ARG A 119 11.04 2.20 -12.03
CA ARG A 119 12.25 1.57 -12.58
C ARG A 119 12.03 0.08 -12.86
N LEU A 120 11.35 -0.62 -11.96
CA LEU A 120 11.03 -2.04 -12.11
C LEU A 120 10.15 -2.30 -13.33
N LEU A 121 9.08 -1.54 -13.51
CA LEU A 121 8.17 -1.64 -14.66
C LEU A 121 8.88 -1.29 -15.99
N GLN A 122 9.82 -0.35 -15.98
CA GLN A 122 10.66 -0.06 -17.15
C GLN A 122 11.41 -1.32 -17.63
N THR A 123 11.91 -2.16 -16.72
CA THR A 123 12.58 -3.42 -17.07
C THR A 123 11.68 -4.44 -17.76
N TYR A 124 10.35 -4.24 -17.72
CA TYR A 124 9.40 -5.11 -18.40
C TYR A 124 9.24 -4.78 -19.90
N GLY A 125 9.87 -3.70 -20.37
CA GLY A 125 9.76 -3.21 -21.74
C GLY A 125 8.37 -2.65 -22.03
N ILE A 126 7.83 -1.91 -21.10
CA ILE A 126 6.62 -1.12 -21.27
C ILE A 126 7.02 0.16 -21.99
N ASN A 127 6.63 0.25 -23.29
CA ASN A 127 6.94 1.42 -24.13
C ASN A 127 5.84 2.48 -23.93
N ARG A 128 5.69 2.92 -22.70
CA ARG A 128 4.81 3.99 -22.27
C ARG A 128 5.53 4.79 -21.22
N GLU A 129 5.14 6.03 -21.05
CA GLU A 129 5.59 6.83 -19.92
C GLU A 129 5.14 6.16 -18.62
N ILE A 130 6.03 6.12 -17.63
CA ILE A 130 5.77 5.56 -16.31
C ILE A 130 6.06 6.63 -15.27
N VAL A 131 5.00 7.11 -14.63
CA VAL A 131 5.05 8.22 -13.67
C VAL A 131 4.99 7.67 -12.25
N PRO A 132 6.00 7.92 -11.40
CA PRO A 132 5.89 7.62 -9.99
C PRO A 132 4.98 8.64 -9.31
N LEU A 133 3.90 8.15 -8.69
CA LEU A 133 2.98 8.96 -7.90
C LEU A 133 2.39 8.10 -6.78
N SER A 134 2.56 8.54 -5.53
CA SER A 134 2.06 7.83 -4.35
C SER A 134 0.54 7.60 -4.41
N ASN A 135 0.06 6.52 -3.77
CA ASN A 135 -1.37 6.30 -3.55
C ASN A 135 -2.01 7.39 -2.69
N GLY A 136 -1.19 8.17 -2.01
CA GLY A 136 -1.63 9.24 -1.13
C GLY A 136 -2.20 8.75 0.20
N ILE A 137 -2.42 9.71 1.08
CA ILE A 137 -3.03 9.50 2.38
C ILE A 137 -4.01 10.64 2.72
N ASP A 138 -5.18 10.28 3.22
CA ASP A 138 -6.18 11.23 3.70
C ASP A 138 -5.88 11.65 5.14
N LEU A 139 -5.06 12.66 5.33
CA LEU A 139 -4.67 13.19 6.64
C LEU A 139 -5.86 13.75 7.45
N ALA A 140 -6.97 14.07 6.82
CA ALA A 140 -8.17 14.51 7.53
C ALA A 140 -8.88 13.34 8.20
N ALA A 141 -8.82 12.16 7.57
CA ALA A 141 -9.42 10.94 8.12
C ALA A 141 -8.49 10.23 9.13
N TYR A 142 -7.17 10.21 8.87
CA TYR A 142 -6.20 9.51 9.72
C TYR A 142 -5.69 10.43 10.82
N LYS A 143 -6.38 10.43 11.96
CA LYS A 143 -6.03 11.20 13.16
C LYS A 143 -5.99 10.29 14.38
N LYS A 144 -4.88 10.38 15.14
CA LYS A 144 -4.73 9.66 16.41
C LYS A 144 -5.84 10.06 17.38
N SER A 145 -6.47 9.09 18.05
CA SER A 145 -7.59 9.27 19.00
C SER A 145 -7.33 8.49 20.27
N GLU A 146 -7.43 9.17 21.41
CA GLU A 146 -7.33 8.52 22.73
C GLU A 146 -8.51 7.56 22.94
N GLU A 147 -9.73 7.96 22.58
CA GLU A 147 -10.89 7.08 22.68
C GLU A 147 -10.75 5.87 21.74
N GLY A 148 -10.17 6.06 20.55
CA GLY A 148 -9.85 4.97 19.62
C GLY A 148 -8.85 3.98 20.23
N ALA A 149 -7.80 4.50 20.86
CA ALA A 149 -6.82 3.68 21.55
C ALA A 149 -7.44 2.86 22.69
N GLU A 150 -8.33 3.47 23.48
CA GLU A 150 -9.04 2.78 24.54
C GLU A 150 -9.98 1.69 24.00
N ARG A 151 -10.77 2.00 22.95
CA ARG A 151 -11.64 0.98 22.28
C ARG A 151 -10.83 -0.21 21.81
N PHE A 152 -9.72 0.02 21.11
CA PHE A 152 -8.85 -1.03 20.61
C PHE A 152 -8.28 -1.88 21.75
N ARG A 153 -7.69 -1.27 22.78
CA ARG A 153 -7.10 -2.00 23.91
C ARG A 153 -8.13 -2.81 24.67
N LYS A 154 -9.31 -2.27 24.86
CA LYS A 154 -10.44 -2.98 25.48
C LYS A 154 -10.93 -4.17 24.63
N ALA A 155 -11.08 -3.98 23.31
CA ALA A 155 -11.57 -5.01 22.40
C ALA A 155 -10.65 -6.24 22.34
N TYR A 156 -9.33 -6.03 22.48
CA TYR A 156 -8.32 -7.11 22.39
C TYR A 156 -7.71 -7.46 23.74
N CYS A 157 -8.32 -7.01 24.84
CA CYS A 157 -7.92 -7.30 26.22
C CYS A 157 -6.50 -6.85 26.58
N PHE A 158 -6.02 -5.76 26.00
CA PHE A 158 -4.74 -5.15 26.35
C PHE A 158 -4.91 -4.15 27.50
N THR A 159 -4.02 -4.19 28.47
CA THR A 159 -3.96 -3.18 29.55
C THR A 159 -3.27 -1.90 29.08
N SER A 160 -3.39 -0.82 29.84
CA SER A 160 -2.75 0.46 29.52
C SER A 160 -1.20 0.40 29.62
N THR A 161 -0.65 -0.56 30.35
CA THR A 161 0.80 -0.71 30.57
C THR A 161 1.47 -1.68 29.59
N GLN A 162 0.70 -2.56 28.93
CA GLN A 162 1.25 -3.50 27.96
C GLN A 162 1.72 -2.76 26.70
N LYS A 163 2.86 -3.18 26.15
CA LYS A 163 3.37 -2.71 24.87
C LYS A 163 2.80 -3.56 23.74
N VAL A 164 2.17 -2.90 22.76
CA VAL A 164 1.45 -3.55 21.66
C VAL A 164 2.16 -3.31 20.34
N VAL A 165 2.54 -4.40 19.67
CA VAL A 165 3.12 -4.43 18.33
C VAL A 165 2.03 -4.81 17.31
N LEU A 166 1.77 -3.91 16.38
CA LEU A 166 0.75 -4.05 15.35
C LEU A 166 1.38 -4.50 14.02
N GLY A 167 0.81 -5.51 13.37
CA GLY A 167 1.06 -5.88 11.99
C GLY A 167 -0.23 -5.79 11.17
N VAL A 168 -0.11 -5.40 9.88
CA VAL A 168 -1.27 -5.30 8.99
C VAL A 168 -0.92 -5.82 7.60
N GLY A 169 -1.77 -6.69 7.04
CA GLY A 169 -1.61 -7.18 5.68
C GLY A 169 -2.16 -8.59 5.47
N HIS A 170 -2.20 -9.01 4.22
CA HIS A 170 -2.59 -10.37 3.86
C HIS A 170 -1.73 -11.41 4.58
N TYR A 171 -2.32 -12.56 4.93
CA TYR A 171 -1.61 -13.70 5.53
C TYR A 171 -0.82 -14.43 4.44
N ILE A 172 0.26 -13.82 3.98
CA ILE A 172 1.16 -14.35 2.96
C ILE A 172 2.61 -14.18 3.40
N GLU A 173 3.49 -15.02 2.86
CA GLU A 173 4.89 -15.05 3.25
C GLU A 173 5.59 -13.72 2.99
N ARG A 174 5.33 -13.13 1.83
CA ARG A 174 5.90 -11.86 1.41
C ARG A 174 5.70 -10.74 2.44
N LYS A 175 4.59 -10.73 3.17
CA LYS A 175 4.30 -9.73 4.22
C LYS A 175 5.11 -9.91 5.51
N GLY A 176 5.93 -10.98 5.61
CA GLY A 176 6.82 -11.17 6.75
C GLY A 176 6.15 -11.75 8.00
N ILE A 177 5.00 -12.43 7.86
CA ILE A 177 4.28 -13.07 8.98
C ILE A 177 5.19 -14.00 9.79
N LEU A 178 6.13 -14.71 9.15
CA LEU A 178 7.05 -15.61 9.85
C LEU A 178 7.95 -14.85 10.82
N ASP A 179 8.48 -13.71 10.40
CA ASP A 179 9.31 -12.87 11.27
C ASP A 179 8.48 -12.24 12.40
N PHE A 180 7.24 -11.86 12.13
CA PHE A 180 6.32 -11.36 13.16
C PHE A 180 6.05 -12.39 14.25
N VAL A 181 5.76 -13.65 13.88
CA VAL A 181 5.54 -14.74 14.83
C VAL A 181 6.81 -15.05 15.64
N GLU A 182 7.98 -15.01 15.00
CA GLU A 182 9.26 -15.24 15.71
C GLU A 182 9.55 -14.12 16.72
N MET A 183 9.22 -12.85 16.40
CA MET A 183 9.35 -11.76 17.36
C MET A 183 8.39 -11.96 18.54
N ALA A 184 7.15 -12.36 18.31
CA ALA A 184 6.20 -12.66 19.38
C ALA A 184 6.70 -13.79 20.31
N ARG A 185 7.32 -14.84 19.74
CA ARG A 185 7.90 -15.95 20.49
C ARG A 185 9.09 -15.49 21.34
N LYS A 186 9.92 -14.62 20.79
CA LYS A 186 11.16 -14.16 21.45
C LYS A 186 10.88 -13.16 22.58
N TYR A 187 9.82 -12.37 22.45
CA TYR A 187 9.47 -11.29 23.37
C TYR A 187 8.10 -11.50 24.01
N PRO A 188 7.95 -12.47 24.93
CA PRO A 188 6.66 -12.79 25.56
C PRO A 188 6.12 -11.68 26.47
N GLN A 189 6.92 -10.65 26.78
CA GLN A 189 6.51 -9.48 27.57
C GLN A 189 5.78 -8.42 26.75
N TYR A 190 5.79 -8.49 25.40
CA TYR A 190 5.07 -7.58 24.51
C TYR A 190 3.91 -8.31 23.86
N GLU A 191 2.84 -7.58 23.57
CA GLU A 191 1.66 -8.09 22.88
C GLU A 191 1.82 -7.89 21.36
N PHE A 192 1.45 -8.90 20.59
CA PHE A 192 1.51 -8.90 19.14
C PHE A 192 0.14 -9.16 18.55
N ILE A 193 -0.30 -8.30 17.63
CA ILE A 193 -1.56 -8.44 16.94
C ILE A 193 -1.41 -8.15 15.45
N TRP A 194 -1.94 -9.03 14.60
CA TRP A 194 -1.87 -8.87 13.16
C TRP A 194 -3.25 -8.91 12.53
N PHE A 195 -3.62 -7.82 11.84
CA PHE A 195 -4.87 -7.73 11.10
C PHE A 195 -4.71 -8.00 9.61
N GLY A 196 -5.65 -8.76 9.07
CA GLY A 196 -5.72 -9.12 7.67
C GLY A 196 -6.25 -10.53 7.48
N SER A 197 -6.40 -10.94 6.24
CA SER A 197 -6.87 -12.28 5.93
C SER A 197 -6.41 -12.73 4.54
N THR A 198 -6.32 -14.03 4.38
CA THR A 198 -6.15 -14.68 3.07
C THR A 198 -6.82 -16.05 3.15
N PRO A 199 -7.61 -16.46 2.17
CA PRO A 199 -8.23 -17.79 2.16
C PRO A 199 -7.16 -18.87 2.35
N SER A 200 -7.38 -19.79 3.30
CA SER A 200 -6.38 -20.79 3.72
C SER A 200 -5.96 -21.72 2.58
N VAL A 201 -6.81 -21.89 1.57
CA VAL A 201 -6.51 -22.69 0.36
C VAL A 201 -5.46 -22.05 -0.56
N LEU A 202 -5.27 -20.73 -0.47
CA LEU A 202 -4.32 -19.98 -1.30
C LEU A 202 -2.93 -19.85 -0.69
N ILE A 203 -2.78 -20.13 0.61
CA ILE A 203 -1.52 -19.91 1.33
C ILE A 203 -0.77 -21.23 1.60
N PRO A 204 0.57 -21.22 1.53
CA PRO A 204 1.39 -22.39 1.85
C PRO A 204 1.15 -22.91 3.28
N SER A 205 1.36 -24.20 3.49
CA SER A 205 1.16 -24.85 4.81
C SER A 205 1.96 -24.18 5.94
N ARG A 206 3.18 -23.68 5.64
CA ARG A 206 4.02 -22.97 6.62
C ARG A 206 3.35 -21.67 7.12
N ILE A 207 2.69 -20.92 6.25
CA ILE A 207 1.97 -19.68 6.62
C ILE A 207 0.69 -20.02 7.40
N ARG A 208 -0.06 -21.06 6.96
CA ARG A 208 -1.21 -21.56 7.75
C ARG A 208 -0.81 -21.98 9.17
N LYS A 209 0.37 -22.60 9.32
CA LYS A 209 0.93 -23.01 10.62
C LYS A 209 1.28 -21.80 11.48
N ALA A 210 1.91 -20.78 10.86
CA ALA A 210 2.27 -19.52 11.54
C ALA A 210 1.03 -18.79 12.07
N VAL A 211 0.00 -18.61 11.24
CA VAL A 211 -1.25 -17.91 11.63
C VAL A 211 -2.06 -18.68 12.69
N ARG A 212 -1.84 -20.00 12.81
CA ARG A 212 -2.44 -20.85 13.83
C ARG A 212 -1.56 -21.07 15.07
N THR A 213 -0.41 -20.40 15.12
CA THR A 213 0.47 -20.48 16.29
C THR A 213 -0.23 -19.94 17.52
N GLN A 214 -0.24 -20.76 18.58
CA GLN A 214 -0.83 -20.39 19.87
C GLN A 214 0.29 -19.91 20.80
N LEU A 215 0.39 -18.58 20.98
CA LEU A 215 1.21 -17.93 21.99
C LEU A 215 0.29 -17.02 22.83
N PRO A 216 0.50 -16.91 24.15
CA PRO A 216 -0.33 -16.08 25.00
C PRO A 216 -0.39 -14.61 24.58
N ASN A 217 0.68 -14.13 23.94
CA ASN A 217 0.92 -12.75 23.53
C ASN A 217 0.77 -12.52 22.00
N LEU A 218 0.09 -13.42 21.25
CA LEU A 218 -0.02 -13.31 19.80
C LEU A 218 -1.47 -13.52 19.34
N GLN A 219 -2.01 -12.56 18.60
CA GLN A 219 -3.38 -12.60 18.09
C GLN A 219 -3.42 -12.40 16.57
N PHE A 220 -4.29 -13.18 15.88
CA PHE A 220 -4.63 -13.04 14.46
C PHE A 220 -6.16 -12.94 14.31
N PRO A 221 -6.78 -11.78 14.60
CA PRO A 221 -8.24 -11.64 14.61
C PRO A 221 -8.88 -11.70 13.22
N GLY A 222 -8.10 -11.55 12.16
CA GLY A 222 -8.62 -11.50 10.79
C GLY A 222 -8.72 -10.07 10.24
N PHE A 223 -9.60 -9.89 9.27
CA PHE A 223 -9.83 -8.58 8.64
C PHE A 223 -10.77 -7.73 9.50
N ILE A 224 -10.45 -6.44 9.65
CA ILE A 224 -11.23 -5.46 10.40
C ILE A 224 -11.62 -4.27 9.50
N SER A 225 -12.56 -3.45 9.93
CA SER A 225 -12.96 -2.22 9.25
C SER A 225 -11.84 -1.18 9.26
N LYS A 226 -12.01 -0.12 8.48
CA LYS A 226 -11.08 1.02 8.44
C LYS A 226 -11.04 1.73 9.80
N GLU A 227 -12.19 1.92 10.40
CA GLU A 227 -12.36 2.59 11.69
C GLU A 227 -11.66 1.82 12.81
N GLU A 228 -11.87 0.49 12.87
CA GLU A 228 -11.18 -0.39 13.81
C GLU A 228 -9.65 -0.40 13.58
N LEU A 229 -9.22 -0.30 12.33
CA LEU A 229 -7.79 -0.21 12.02
C LEU A 229 -7.17 1.12 12.47
N MET A 230 -7.90 2.23 12.33
CA MET A 230 -7.46 3.53 12.89
C MET A 230 -7.37 3.48 14.42
N ASP A 231 -8.33 2.83 15.09
CA ASP A 231 -8.26 2.58 16.52
C ASP A 231 -7.04 1.74 16.89
N ALA A 232 -6.72 0.72 16.09
CA ALA A 232 -5.53 -0.13 16.29
C ALA A 232 -4.22 0.65 16.14
N TYR A 233 -4.08 1.51 15.11
CA TYR A 233 -2.92 2.41 15.02
C TYR A 233 -2.84 3.34 16.22
N SER A 234 -3.96 3.92 16.67
CA SER A 234 -3.98 4.81 17.83
C SER A 234 -3.53 4.13 19.13
N GLY A 235 -3.92 2.86 19.32
CA GLY A 235 -3.69 2.11 20.56
C GLY A 235 -2.43 1.25 20.58
N SER A 236 -1.67 1.21 19.48
CA SER A 236 -0.42 0.44 19.38
C SER A 236 0.80 1.30 19.69
N ASP A 237 1.85 0.65 20.24
CA ASP A 237 3.13 1.29 20.56
C ASP A 237 4.13 1.20 19.40
N LEU A 238 3.93 0.24 18.46
CA LEU A 238 4.81 0.03 17.31
C LEU A 238 4.03 -0.61 16.16
N PHE A 239 4.13 -0.05 14.98
CA PHE A 239 3.75 -0.72 13.72
C PHE A 239 4.97 -1.44 13.17
N PHE A 240 4.93 -2.79 13.14
CA PHE A 240 6.00 -3.64 12.64
C PHE A 240 5.61 -4.23 11.29
N PHE A 241 6.30 -3.82 10.23
CA PHE A 241 6.02 -4.19 8.84
C PHE A 241 7.24 -4.87 8.18
N PRO A 242 7.53 -6.14 8.51
CA PRO A 242 8.70 -6.87 8.03
C PRO A 242 8.50 -7.46 6.61
N THR A 243 7.79 -6.73 5.75
CA THR A 243 7.50 -7.15 4.36
C THR A 243 8.78 -7.30 3.54
N TRP A 244 8.78 -8.25 2.60
CA TRP A 244 9.92 -8.55 1.72
C TRP A 244 9.86 -7.82 0.38
N GLU A 245 8.67 -7.41 -0.04
CA GLU A 245 8.45 -6.71 -1.30
C GLU A 245 7.16 -5.90 -1.23
N GLU A 246 7.18 -4.68 -1.77
CA GLU A 246 6.06 -3.76 -1.87
C GLU A 246 6.14 -2.95 -3.17
N THR A 247 5.02 -2.38 -3.56
CA THR A 247 5.00 -1.27 -4.53
C THR A 247 5.05 0.09 -3.83
N GLU A 248 4.53 0.18 -2.58
CA GLU A 248 4.62 1.33 -1.68
C GLU A 248 4.43 0.91 -0.21
N GLY A 249 3.26 0.34 0.11
CA GLY A 249 2.85 -0.02 1.46
C GLY A 249 1.91 0.99 2.10
N ILE A 250 0.68 1.13 1.58
CA ILE A 250 -0.32 2.10 2.08
C ILE A 250 -0.51 2.01 3.60
N VAL A 251 -0.54 0.81 4.18
CA VAL A 251 -0.67 0.60 5.63
C VAL A 251 0.47 1.23 6.45
N MET A 252 1.63 1.40 5.85
CA MET A 252 2.75 2.12 6.46
C MET A 252 2.49 3.64 6.43
N LEU A 253 2.01 4.19 5.30
CA LEU A 253 1.58 5.60 5.24
C LEU A 253 0.47 5.89 6.25
N GLU A 254 -0.46 4.95 6.44
CA GLU A 254 -1.51 5.03 7.47
C GLU A 254 -0.90 5.10 8.88
N ALA A 255 0.03 4.21 9.22
CA ALA A 255 0.71 4.20 10.51
C ALA A 255 1.48 5.51 10.77
N MET A 256 2.20 6.03 9.76
CA MET A 256 2.92 7.30 9.85
C MET A 256 1.97 8.49 10.02
N ALA A 257 0.83 8.51 9.30
CA ALA A 257 -0.20 9.54 9.46
C ALA A 257 -0.85 9.52 10.86
N MET A 258 -0.98 8.33 11.44
CA MET A 258 -1.47 8.12 12.82
C MET A 258 -0.40 8.35 13.89
N GLN A 259 0.82 8.76 13.50
CA GLN A 259 1.94 8.98 14.40
C GLN A 259 2.24 7.76 15.28
N THR A 260 2.13 6.57 14.72
CA THR A 260 2.54 5.32 15.33
C THR A 260 4.00 5.06 14.94
N PRO A 261 4.93 4.77 15.88
CA PRO A 261 6.31 4.41 15.53
C PRO A 261 6.36 3.27 14.53
N VAL A 262 7.26 3.34 13.55
CA VAL A 262 7.31 2.40 12.43
C VAL A 262 8.66 1.69 12.37
N LEU A 263 8.61 0.35 12.33
CA LEU A 263 9.75 -0.52 12.07
C LEU A 263 9.47 -1.34 10.80
N VAL A 264 10.30 -1.17 9.77
CA VAL A 264 10.14 -1.85 8.48
C VAL A 264 11.35 -2.71 8.14
N ARG A 265 11.18 -3.62 7.17
CA ARG A 265 12.32 -4.24 6.51
C ARG A 265 13.01 -3.24 5.58
N ASP A 266 14.33 -3.22 5.59
CA ASP A 266 15.13 -2.46 4.64
C ASP A 266 15.08 -3.13 3.26
N ILE A 267 14.20 -2.63 2.40
CA ILE A 267 13.95 -3.14 1.03
C ILE A 267 14.02 -2.00 0.01
N PRO A 268 14.33 -2.31 -1.28
CA PRO A 268 14.60 -1.29 -2.29
C PRO A 268 13.48 -0.27 -2.53
N VAL A 269 12.22 -0.64 -2.27
CA VAL A 269 11.09 0.28 -2.43
C VAL A 269 11.19 1.52 -1.54
N TYR A 270 11.92 1.42 -0.43
CA TYR A 270 12.09 2.49 0.55
C TYR A 270 13.34 3.36 0.35
N GLU A 271 14.17 3.03 -0.67
CA GLU A 271 15.35 3.84 -1.00
C GLU A 271 14.95 5.24 -1.48
N GLY A 272 15.63 6.26 -0.93
CA GLY A 272 15.50 7.65 -1.35
C GLY A 272 14.31 8.41 -0.75
N TRP A 273 13.44 7.76 0.04
CA TRP A 273 12.33 8.44 0.70
C TRP A 273 12.11 8.04 2.16
N LEU A 274 12.42 6.81 2.58
CA LEU A 274 12.46 6.46 4.00
C LEU A 274 13.91 6.34 4.46
N GLU A 275 14.25 7.05 5.54
CA GLU A 275 15.59 7.05 6.11
C GLU A 275 15.59 6.40 7.50
N HIS A 276 16.52 5.45 7.69
CA HIS A 276 16.71 4.78 8.98
C HIS A 276 17.16 5.78 10.05
N GLY A 277 16.46 5.80 11.18
CA GLY A 277 16.78 6.68 12.32
C GLY A 277 16.39 8.14 12.11
N SER A 278 15.73 8.47 11.00
CA SER A 278 15.17 9.79 10.70
C SER A 278 13.65 9.74 10.59
N THR A 279 13.11 8.95 9.66
CA THR A 279 11.66 8.84 9.47
C THR A 279 11.07 7.52 9.97
N VAL A 280 11.84 6.44 9.87
CA VAL A 280 11.46 5.10 10.34
C VAL A 280 12.69 4.35 10.85
N TYR A 281 12.47 3.25 11.56
CA TYR A 281 13.53 2.27 11.82
C TYR A 281 13.51 1.17 10.77
N LYS A 282 14.69 0.81 10.24
CA LYS A 282 14.85 -0.23 9.22
C LYS A 282 15.72 -1.36 9.73
N GLY A 283 15.27 -2.60 9.58
CA GLY A 283 16.07 -3.81 9.82
C GLY A 283 16.15 -4.66 8.56
N LYS A 284 17.30 -5.16 8.20
CA LYS A 284 17.50 -5.98 6.99
C LYS A 284 17.25 -7.46 7.28
N ARG A 285 17.71 -7.94 8.42
CA ARG A 285 17.61 -9.33 8.87
C ARG A 285 16.81 -9.41 10.17
N ARG A 286 16.49 -10.63 10.57
CA ARG A 286 15.75 -10.87 11.81
C ARG A 286 16.49 -10.34 13.03
N GLU A 287 17.80 -10.51 13.07
CA GLU A 287 18.67 -10.05 14.17
C GLU A 287 18.59 -8.53 14.37
N ASP A 288 18.39 -7.76 13.29
CA ASP A 288 18.21 -6.32 13.37
C ASP A 288 16.87 -5.98 14.05
N PHE A 289 15.79 -6.72 13.71
CA PHE A 289 14.49 -6.56 14.37
C PHE A 289 14.55 -6.95 15.85
N GLU A 290 15.33 -7.98 16.19
CA GLU A 290 15.57 -8.39 17.57
C GLU A 290 16.23 -7.31 18.42
N GLN A 291 17.02 -6.44 17.83
CA GLN A 291 17.64 -5.31 18.52
C GLN A 291 16.73 -4.07 18.52
N LEU A 292 16.16 -3.73 17.35
CA LEU A 292 15.41 -2.50 17.18
C LEU A 292 14.05 -2.52 17.88
N LEU A 293 13.30 -3.63 17.81
CA LEU A 293 11.94 -3.72 18.33
C LEU A 293 11.88 -3.39 19.84
N PRO A 294 12.66 -4.05 20.74
CA PRO A 294 12.66 -3.70 22.16
C PRO A 294 13.21 -2.29 22.39
N ALA A 295 14.23 -1.86 21.65
CA ALA A 295 14.82 -0.53 21.84
C ALA A 295 13.83 0.61 21.52
N ILE A 296 12.95 0.41 20.52
CA ILE A 296 11.86 1.35 20.21
C ILE A 296 10.80 1.33 21.31
N LEU A 297 10.32 0.14 21.69
CA LEU A 297 9.25 -0.02 22.68
C LEU A 297 9.64 0.49 24.07
N GLU A 298 10.90 0.32 24.47
CA GLU A 298 11.46 0.80 25.73
C GLU A 298 11.98 2.25 25.65
N LYS A 299 11.74 2.95 24.53
CA LYS A 299 12.14 4.35 24.31
C LYS A 299 13.64 4.61 24.47
N GLN A 300 14.46 3.61 24.11
CA GLN A 300 15.93 3.73 24.10
C GLN A 300 16.43 4.41 22.82
N LEU A 301 15.57 4.57 21.83
CA LEU A 301 15.82 5.24 20.55
C LEU A 301 14.94 6.49 20.43
N PRO A 302 15.32 7.48 19.61
CA PRO A 302 14.54 8.68 19.35
C PRO A 302 13.13 8.36 18.86
N ASP A 303 12.15 9.21 19.20
CA ASP A 303 10.82 9.19 18.59
C ASP A 303 10.88 9.86 17.20
N LEU A 304 10.53 9.12 16.15
CA LEU A 304 10.59 9.56 14.76
C LEU A 304 9.21 9.91 14.20
N THR A 305 8.16 9.89 15.03
CA THR A 305 6.77 10.00 14.55
C THR A 305 6.45 11.34 13.93
N GLN A 306 7.10 12.42 14.36
CA GLN A 306 6.89 13.76 13.79
C GLN A 306 7.51 13.88 12.40
N GLU A 307 8.74 13.43 12.23
CA GLU A 307 9.44 13.39 10.94
C GLU A 307 8.72 12.50 9.94
N ALA A 308 8.25 11.33 10.40
CA ALA A 308 7.41 10.44 9.61
C ALA A 308 6.11 11.12 9.18
N TYR A 309 5.45 11.84 10.08
CA TYR A 309 4.23 12.59 9.78
C TYR A 309 4.48 13.72 8.75
N GLN A 310 5.58 14.46 8.87
CA GLN A 310 5.93 15.50 7.90
C GLN A 310 6.14 14.88 6.50
N LEU A 311 6.82 13.73 6.43
CA LEU A 311 7.03 13.03 5.16
C LEU A 311 5.69 12.64 4.50
N VAL A 312 4.74 12.09 5.23
CA VAL A 312 3.45 11.70 4.64
C VAL A 312 2.55 12.88 4.28
N ARG A 313 2.77 14.07 4.85
CA ARG A 313 2.07 15.30 4.40
C ARG A 313 2.38 15.64 2.95
N GLU A 314 3.59 15.32 2.47
CA GLU A 314 3.96 15.50 1.07
C GLU A 314 3.17 14.57 0.13
N ASN A 315 2.63 13.46 0.67
CA ASN A 315 1.80 12.50 -0.03
C ASN A 315 0.30 12.65 0.31
N SER A 316 -0.16 13.85 0.73
CA SER A 316 -1.58 14.08 1.02
C SER A 316 -2.44 13.93 -0.23
N ILE A 317 -3.69 13.45 -0.06
CA ILE A 317 -4.64 13.30 -1.18
C ILE A 317 -4.84 14.59 -1.97
N THR A 318 -4.71 15.77 -1.35
CA THR A 318 -4.80 17.07 -2.03
C THR A 318 -3.64 17.24 -3.02
N LYS A 319 -2.40 16.93 -2.63
CA LYS A 319 -1.24 16.97 -3.54
C LYS A 319 -1.35 15.92 -4.65
N ILE A 320 -1.80 14.72 -4.30
CA ILE A 320 -2.04 13.66 -5.28
C ILE A 320 -3.12 14.08 -6.30
N GLY A 321 -4.19 14.74 -5.83
CA GLY A 321 -5.24 15.27 -6.72
C GLY A 321 -4.72 16.29 -7.73
N THR A 322 -3.87 17.20 -7.29
CA THR A 322 -3.20 18.18 -8.19
C THR A 322 -2.33 17.46 -9.23
N ALA A 323 -1.51 16.50 -8.80
CA ALA A 323 -0.65 15.74 -9.70
C ALA A 323 -1.45 14.89 -10.71
N LEU A 324 -2.57 14.31 -10.27
CA LEU A 324 -3.47 13.58 -11.19
C LEU A 324 -4.11 14.51 -12.22
N ALA A 325 -4.48 15.74 -11.84
CA ALA A 325 -5.00 16.74 -12.77
C ALA A 325 -3.98 17.04 -13.87
N GLU A 326 -2.73 17.30 -13.49
CA GLU A 326 -1.63 17.57 -14.44
C GLU A 326 -1.40 16.39 -15.39
N ILE A 327 -1.40 15.16 -14.87
CA ILE A 327 -1.26 13.95 -15.67
C ILE A 327 -2.42 13.80 -16.66
N TYR A 328 -3.67 14.01 -16.22
CA TYR A 328 -4.82 13.88 -17.12
C TYR A 328 -4.84 14.97 -18.19
N ASP A 329 -4.47 16.20 -17.87
CA ASP A 329 -4.43 17.31 -18.84
C ASP A 329 -3.34 17.06 -19.89
N SER A 330 -2.17 16.59 -19.49
CA SER A 330 -1.06 16.27 -20.41
C SER A 330 -1.42 15.24 -21.49
N LEU A 331 -2.38 14.36 -21.21
CA LEU A 331 -2.83 13.36 -22.21
C LEU A 331 -3.50 13.97 -23.45
N PHE A 332 -3.84 15.25 -23.40
CA PHE A 332 -4.55 15.94 -24.48
C PHE A 332 -3.76 17.08 -25.12
N GLU A 333 -2.55 17.35 -24.61
CA GLU A 333 -1.66 18.34 -25.20
C GLU A 333 -0.89 17.70 -26.36
N GLU A 334 -0.91 18.36 -27.53
CA GLU A 334 -0.16 17.91 -28.71
C GLU A 334 1.36 18.14 -28.47
N GLY A 335 2.15 17.06 -28.45
CA GLY A 335 3.62 17.13 -28.46
C GLY A 335 4.33 17.19 -27.11
N THR A 336 3.66 16.99 -25.96
CA THR A 336 4.22 17.27 -24.64
C THR A 336 4.77 16.07 -23.86
N TYR A 337 4.91 14.90 -24.45
CA TYR A 337 5.43 13.71 -23.74
C TYR A 337 6.90 13.80 -23.29
N GLU A 338 7.64 14.87 -23.67
CA GLU A 338 9.07 15.02 -23.36
C GLU A 338 9.40 15.96 -22.19
N ASN A 339 8.45 16.73 -21.61
CA ASN A 339 8.79 17.86 -20.74
C ASN A 339 8.10 17.98 -19.39
N ILE A 340 7.37 16.98 -18.89
CA ILE A 340 6.84 17.08 -17.53
C ILE A 340 7.97 16.79 -16.54
N ASN A 341 8.38 17.83 -15.80
CA ASN A 341 9.46 17.72 -14.80
C ASN A 341 8.92 17.13 -13.49
N TYR A 342 8.76 15.81 -13.46
CA TYR A 342 8.25 15.03 -12.30
C TYR A 342 9.14 15.10 -11.05
N ASN A 343 10.35 15.67 -11.14
CA ASN A 343 11.22 15.90 -9.99
C ASN A 343 10.66 16.94 -8.99
N ARG A 344 9.52 17.59 -9.31
CA ARG A 344 8.79 18.47 -8.40
C ARG A 344 7.63 17.78 -7.67
N LEU A 345 7.32 16.52 -8.04
CA LEU A 345 6.18 15.77 -7.52
C LEU A 345 6.59 14.63 -6.59
N VAL A 346 7.90 14.48 -6.31
CA VAL A 346 8.49 13.49 -5.40
C VAL A 346 9.03 14.20 -4.16
#